data_8c667fbe1735afb4432b5bfe1ac293e9
#
_entry.id   8c667fbe1735afb4432b5bfe1ac293e9
#
_cell.length_a   1.000
_cell.length_b   1.000
_cell.length_c   1.000
_cell.angle_alpha   90.00
_cell.angle_beta   90.00
_cell.angle_gamma   90.00
#
_symmetry.space_group_name_H-M   'P 1'
#
loop_
_entity.id
_entity.type
_entity.pdbx_description
1 polymer ?
#
loop_
_entity_poly.entity_id
_entity_poly.type
_entity_poly.pdbx_seq_one_letter_code
_entity_poly.pdbx_strand_id
1 'polypeptide(L)'
;TTRNICSYAAEKNMMVELEVFDFDMDKAALIGPAPYAAEFAADMRKTHNNFGLLVDLSHFPTTYETSRFVIQTLKPYITHLHFGNAVVIKGCEAYGDKHPRLGFPNSANDTDQLVDFLTVLKQEGFFRAQDPLVLSMEVTPWGDEDGDIILANTKRVLKRAWALVED
;
A
#
# COMPACT_ATOMS: atom_id res chain seq x y z
N THR A 1 -15.28 -11.73 14.62
CA THR A 1 -13.84 -11.68 14.42
C THR A 1 -13.34 -10.24 14.21
N THR A 2 -13.27 -9.65 13.01
CA THR A 2 -12.77 -8.27 12.82
C THR A 2 -13.55 -7.26 13.65
N ARG A 3 -14.89 -7.33 13.71
CA ARG A 3 -15.71 -6.47 14.57
C ARG A 3 -15.33 -6.58 16.04
N ASN A 4 -15.06 -7.81 16.56
CA ASN A 4 -14.63 -7.97 17.95
C ASN A 4 -13.26 -7.34 18.21
N ILE A 5 -12.34 -7.42 17.24
CA ILE A 5 -11.03 -6.76 17.31
C ILE A 5 -11.23 -5.23 17.37
N CYS A 6 -12.07 -4.68 16.49
CA CYS A 6 -12.36 -3.25 16.48
C CYS A 6 -13.02 -2.78 17.79
N SER A 7 -13.96 -3.56 18.34
CA SER A 7 -14.58 -3.23 19.63
C SER A 7 -13.54 -3.19 20.76
N TYR A 8 -12.69 -4.20 20.85
CA TYR A 8 -11.62 -4.24 21.85
C TYR A 8 -10.59 -3.11 21.68
N ALA A 9 -10.19 -2.84 20.42
CA ALA A 9 -9.26 -1.76 20.10
C ALA A 9 -9.86 -0.38 20.46
N ALA A 10 -11.16 -0.19 20.25
CA ALA A 10 -11.85 1.05 20.60
C ALA A 10 -11.78 1.35 22.11
N GLU A 11 -11.86 0.33 22.98
CA GLU A 11 -11.68 0.48 24.43
C GLU A 11 -10.28 1.01 24.81
N LYS A 12 -9.32 0.86 23.91
CA LYS A 12 -7.92 1.30 24.07
C LYS A 12 -7.58 2.54 23.26
N ASN A 13 -8.58 3.18 22.63
CA ASN A 13 -8.39 4.30 21.71
C ASN A 13 -7.44 3.97 20.54
N MET A 14 -7.52 2.73 20.01
CA MET A 14 -6.70 2.27 18.90
C MET A 14 -7.51 2.16 17.62
N MET A 15 -6.88 2.53 16.50
CA MET A 15 -7.37 2.19 15.16
C MET A 15 -7.06 0.74 14.83
N VAL A 16 -7.89 0.14 13.98
CA VAL A 16 -7.64 -1.14 13.34
C VAL A 16 -7.58 -0.90 11.85
N GLU A 17 -6.48 -1.22 11.24
CA GLU A 17 -6.26 -1.09 9.80
C GLU A 17 -6.14 -2.46 9.18
N LEU A 18 -6.97 -2.71 8.14
CA LEU A 18 -6.87 -3.91 7.34
C LEU A 18 -6.03 -3.61 6.11
N GLU A 19 -4.96 -4.34 5.94
CA GLU A 19 -4.18 -4.28 4.73
C GLU A 19 -4.84 -5.07 3.60
N VAL A 20 -4.81 -4.49 2.40
CA VAL A 20 -5.41 -5.05 1.18
C VAL A 20 -4.33 -5.78 0.41
N PHE A 21 -4.45 -7.11 0.28
CA PHE A 21 -3.48 -7.99 -0.38
C PHE A 21 -3.99 -8.55 -1.71
N ASP A 22 -3.13 -9.30 -2.39
CA ASP A 22 -3.49 -10.11 -3.56
C ASP A 22 -4.53 -11.20 -3.23
N PHE A 23 -5.28 -11.63 -4.24
CA PHE A 23 -6.28 -12.68 -4.08
C PHE A 23 -5.87 -14.04 -4.68
N ASP A 24 -4.88 -14.10 -5.56
CA ASP A 24 -4.52 -15.32 -6.30
C ASP A 24 -3.01 -15.61 -6.45
N MET A 25 -2.15 -14.70 -6.02
CA MET A 25 -0.72 -14.79 -6.30
C MET A 25 0.11 -15.40 -5.15
N ASP A 26 0.04 -14.82 -3.96
CA ASP A 26 0.88 -15.22 -2.81
C ASP A 26 0.05 -15.34 -1.52
N LYS A 27 -0.54 -14.26 -1.05
CA LYS A 27 -1.36 -14.26 0.17
C LYS A 27 -2.73 -14.90 -0.05
N ALA A 28 -3.25 -14.83 -1.27
CA ALA A 28 -4.57 -15.34 -1.65
C ALA A 28 -5.66 -14.86 -0.67
N ALA A 29 -5.65 -13.56 -0.37
CA ALA A 29 -6.52 -12.96 0.62
C ALA A 29 -7.97 -12.87 0.13
N LEU A 30 -8.93 -13.10 1.04
CA LEU A 30 -10.36 -13.01 0.72
C LEU A 30 -10.78 -11.60 0.25
N ILE A 31 -10.11 -10.58 0.76
CA ILE A 31 -10.37 -9.16 0.46
C ILE A 31 -9.12 -8.60 -0.23
N GLY A 32 -9.00 -8.82 -1.54
CA GLY A 32 -7.88 -8.36 -2.34
C GLY A 32 -8.24 -7.17 -3.22
N PRO A 33 -9.04 -7.33 -4.29
CA PRO A 33 -9.39 -6.24 -5.20
C PRO A 33 -10.12 -5.09 -4.51
N ALA A 34 -9.82 -3.86 -4.92
CA ALA A 34 -10.34 -2.64 -4.32
C ALA A 34 -11.88 -2.60 -4.16
N PRO A 35 -12.72 -3.08 -5.10
CA PRO A 35 -14.16 -3.09 -4.89
C PRO A 35 -14.61 -3.93 -3.69
N TYR A 36 -14.00 -5.10 -3.46
CA TYR A 36 -14.32 -5.95 -2.30
C TYR A 36 -13.84 -5.32 -0.99
N ALA A 37 -12.65 -4.70 -1.02
CA ALA A 37 -12.14 -3.97 0.14
C ALA A 37 -13.03 -2.78 0.50
N ALA A 38 -13.53 -2.04 -0.50
CA ALA A 38 -14.48 -0.93 -0.29
C ALA A 38 -15.80 -1.42 0.31
N GLU A 39 -16.38 -2.51 -0.19
CA GLU A 39 -17.62 -3.10 0.33
C GLU A 39 -17.44 -3.52 1.79
N PHE A 40 -16.36 -4.23 2.09
CA PHE A 40 -16.04 -4.66 3.45
C PHE A 40 -15.82 -3.47 4.39
N ALA A 41 -15.06 -2.47 3.98
CA ALA A 41 -14.79 -1.28 4.79
C ALA A 41 -16.07 -0.47 5.03
N ALA A 42 -16.94 -0.33 4.03
CA ALA A 42 -18.24 0.30 4.17
C ALA A 42 -19.12 -0.41 5.22
N ASP A 43 -19.10 -1.75 5.21
CA ASP A 43 -19.87 -2.53 6.19
C ASP A 43 -19.27 -2.41 7.60
N MET A 44 -17.95 -2.43 7.74
CA MET A 44 -17.28 -2.23 9.02
C MET A 44 -17.54 -0.84 9.61
N ARG A 45 -17.47 0.22 8.79
CA ARG A 45 -17.70 1.61 9.19
C ARG A 45 -19.12 1.93 9.65
N LYS A 46 -20.12 1.08 9.36
CA LYS A 46 -21.48 1.21 9.91
C LYS A 46 -21.50 1.13 11.44
N THR A 47 -20.56 0.43 12.04
CA THR A 47 -20.54 0.15 13.48
C THR A 47 -19.23 0.45 14.19
N HIS A 48 -18.14 0.65 13.45
CA HIS A 48 -16.79 0.83 14.00
C HIS A 48 -16.04 1.98 13.31
N ASN A 49 -16.10 3.17 13.89
CA ASN A 49 -15.40 4.34 13.36
C ASN A 49 -13.86 4.22 13.45
N ASN A 50 -13.37 3.32 14.29
CA ASN A 50 -11.95 3.02 14.47
C ASN A 50 -11.43 1.93 13.50
N PHE A 51 -12.12 1.71 12.37
CA PHE A 51 -11.67 0.82 11.30
C PHE A 51 -11.19 1.63 10.10
N GLY A 52 -10.10 1.22 9.47
CA GLY A 52 -9.59 1.80 8.23
C GLY A 52 -8.93 0.76 7.33
N LEU A 53 -8.46 1.20 6.17
CA LEU A 53 -7.67 0.40 5.25
C LEU A 53 -6.24 0.93 5.18
N LEU A 54 -5.29 0.01 5.22
CA LEU A 54 -3.92 0.22 4.81
C LEU A 54 -3.80 -0.19 3.34
N VAL A 55 -3.27 0.67 2.52
CA VAL A 55 -3.13 0.47 1.07
C VAL A 55 -1.67 0.62 0.68
N ASP A 56 -1.11 -0.44 0.09
CA ASP A 56 0.28 -0.50 -0.36
C ASP A 56 0.36 -0.52 -1.89
N LEU A 57 1.23 0.32 -2.44
CA LEU A 57 1.56 0.33 -3.87
C LEU A 57 2.06 -1.04 -4.37
N SER A 58 2.74 -1.82 -3.53
CA SER A 58 3.26 -3.15 -3.90
C SER A 58 2.16 -4.14 -4.30
N HIS A 59 0.93 -3.94 -3.79
CA HIS A 59 -0.19 -4.84 -4.06
C HIS A 59 -0.99 -4.50 -5.32
N PHE A 60 -0.82 -3.31 -5.91
CA PHE A 60 -1.57 -2.95 -7.13
C PHE A 60 -1.24 -3.87 -8.33
N PRO A 61 0.03 -4.17 -8.63
CA PRO A 61 0.33 -5.12 -9.68
C PRO A 61 -0.12 -6.56 -9.35
N THR A 62 -0.22 -6.93 -8.08
CA THR A 62 -0.67 -8.26 -7.65
C THR A 62 -2.19 -8.43 -7.70
N THR A 63 -2.95 -7.32 -7.67
CA THR A 63 -4.40 -7.29 -7.90
C THR A 63 -4.77 -6.88 -9.31
N TYR A 64 -3.78 -6.60 -10.18
CA TYR A 64 -3.95 -6.13 -11.56
C TYR A 64 -4.69 -4.79 -11.66
N GLU A 65 -4.51 -3.92 -10.66
CA GLU A 65 -5.19 -2.64 -10.54
C GLU A 65 -4.21 -1.46 -10.70
N THR A 66 -4.73 -0.30 -11.10
CA THR A 66 -3.94 0.94 -11.22
C THR A 66 -4.04 1.80 -9.97
N SER A 67 -3.03 2.64 -9.70
CA SER A 67 -3.04 3.58 -8.57
C SER A 67 -4.33 4.41 -8.54
N ARG A 68 -4.72 4.96 -9.68
CA ARG A 68 -5.94 5.79 -9.78
C ARG A 68 -7.20 5.01 -9.39
N PHE A 69 -7.36 3.82 -9.90
CA PHE A 69 -8.54 3.01 -9.61
C PHE A 69 -8.62 2.64 -8.13
N VAL A 70 -7.51 2.14 -7.56
CA VAL A 70 -7.48 1.73 -6.14
C VAL A 70 -7.71 2.92 -5.23
N ILE A 71 -6.96 4.01 -5.42
CA ILE A 71 -7.04 5.18 -4.55
C ILE A 71 -8.43 5.82 -4.61
N GLN A 72 -9.02 5.99 -5.79
CA GLN A 72 -10.36 6.56 -5.91
C GLN A 72 -11.43 5.66 -5.30
N THR A 73 -11.33 4.34 -5.49
CA THR A 73 -12.30 3.38 -4.94
C THR A 73 -12.23 3.31 -3.42
N LEU A 74 -11.03 3.35 -2.84
CA LEU A 74 -10.82 3.16 -1.41
C LEU A 74 -10.72 4.46 -0.61
N LYS A 75 -10.67 5.62 -1.28
CA LYS A 75 -10.46 6.95 -0.68
C LYS A 75 -11.20 7.21 0.64
N PRO A 76 -12.49 6.85 0.82
CA PRO A 76 -13.21 7.11 2.07
C PRO A 76 -12.69 6.29 3.27
N TYR A 77 -11.94 5.24 3.02
CA TYR A 77 -11.56 4.25 4.02
C TYR A 77 -10.06 4.19 4.29
N ILE A 78 -9.23 4.81 3.44
CA ILE A 78 -7.77 4.82 3.59
C ILE A 78 -7.39 5.62 4.83
N THR A 79 -6.66 4.99 5.74
CA THR A 79 -6.11 5.60 6.95
C THR A 79 -4.60 5.50 7.04
N HIS A 80 -3.98 4.64 6.23
CA HIS A 80 -2.55 4.43 6.15
C HIS A 80 -2.14 4.06 4.72
N LEU A 81 -0.96 4.46 4.33
CA LEU A 81 -0.40 4.18 3.01
C LEU A 81 0.99 3.57 3.15
N HIS A 82 1.25 2.53 2.36
CA HIS A 82 2.58 2.00 2.14
C HIS A 82 3.01 2.20 0.69
N PHE A 83 4.31 2.22 0.47
CA PHE A 83 4.88 2.02 -0.84
C PHE A 83 6.02 1.01 -0.78
N GLY A 84 5.97 0.07 -1.67
CA GLY A 84 6.90 -1.03 -1.79
C GLY A 84 6.90 -1.56 -3.22
N ASN A 85 7.35 -2.79 -3.37
CA ASN A 85 7.52 -3.41 -4.67
C ASN A 85 7.15 -4.89 -4.62
N ALA A 86 6.77 -5.45 -5.76
CA ALA A 86 6.49 -6.86 -5.94
C ALA A 86 7.05 -7.37 -7.27
N VAL A 87 7.31 -8.65 -7.38
CA VAL A 87 7.62 -9.33 -8.64
C VAL A 87 6.43 -10.19 -9.04
N VAL A 88 5.76 -9.82 -10.12
CA VAL A 88 4.55 -10.51 -10.60
C VAL A 88 4.81 -11.48 -11.76
N ILE A 89 6.04 -11.58 -12.22
CA ILE A 89 6.43 -12.49 -13.30
C ILE A 89 6.80 -13.84 -12.69
N LYS A 90 5.95 -14.85 -12.92
CA LYS A 90 6.14 -16.20 -12.39
C LYS A 90 7.47 -16.81 -12.83
N GLY A 91 8.20 -17.37 -11.87
CA GLY A 91 9.51 -17.97 -12.09
C GLY A 91 10.70 -17.01 -11.99
N CYS A 92 10.43 -15.71 -11.84
CA CYS A 92 11.48 -14.75 -11.52
C CYS A 92 11.82 -14.78 -10.02
N GLU A 93 13.02 -14.31 -9.71
CA GLU A 93 13.49 -14.13 -8.33
C GLU A 93 12.57 -13.14 -7.58
N ALA A 94 12.37 -13.37 -6.31
CA ALA A 94 11.45 -12.61 -5.45
C ALA A 94 9.98 -12.58 -5.92
N TYR A 95 9.54 -13.59 -6.72
CA TYR A 95 8.14 -13.69 -7.16
C TYR A 95 7.17 -13.67 -5.98
N GLY A 96 6.08 -12.91 -6.10
CA GLY A 96 5.05 -12.74 -5.10
C GLY A 96 5.24 -11.47 -4.27
N ASP A 97 4.61 -11.46 -3.10
CA ASP A 97 4.60 -10.37 -2.14
C ASP A 97 5.82 -10.46 -1.21
N LYS A 98 6.99 -10.12 -1.76
CA LYS A 98 8.30 -10.23 -1.08
C LYS A 98 8.93 -8.88 -0.78
N HIS A 99 8.34 -7.81 -1.24
CA HIS A 99 8.78 -6.43 -1.04
C HIS A 99 10.28 -6.17 -1.34
N PRO A 100 10.82 -6.65 -2.47
CA PRO A 100 12.19 -6.30 -2.82
C PRO A 100 12.30 -4.79 -3.04
N ARG A 101 13.53 -4.27 -3.04
CA ARG A 101 13.76 -2.83 -3.29
C ARG A 101 13.08 -2.36 -4.58
N LEU A 102 12.70 -1.09 -4.63
CA LEU A 102 12.23 -0.44 -5.85
C LEU A 102 13.29 -0.58 -6.97
N GLY A 103 12.84 -0.91 -8.17
CA GLY A 103 13.73 -1.20 -9.30
C GLY A 103 14.50 -2.52 -9.19
N PHE A 104 14.04 -3.47 -8.39
CA PHE A 104 14.56 -4.84 -8.38
C PHE A 104 14.36 -5.49 -9.76
N PRO A 105 15.26 -6.38 -10.25
CA PRO A 105 15.10 -7.01 -11.55
C PRO A 105 13.74 -7.70 -11.72
N ASN A 106 13.06 -7.44 -12.83
CA ASN A 106 11.73 -7.97 -13.17
C ASN A 106 10.61 -7.58 -12.19
N SER A 107 10.83 -6.60 -11.32
CA SER A 107 9.80 -6.10 -10.42
C SER A 107 8.85 -5.11 -11.09
N ALA A 108 7.70 -4.89 -10.46
CA ALA A 108 6.65 -4.05 -11.01
C ALA A 108 6.84 -2.56 -10.72
N ASN A 109 7.46 -2.20 -9.61
CA ASN A 109 7.54 -0.82 -9.15
C ASN A 109 8.99 -0.29 -9.12
N ASP A 110 9.16 0.91 -9.68
CA ASP A 110 10.35 1.74 -9.57
C ASP A 110 9.92 3.21 -9.43
N THR A 111 10.80 4.14 -9.73
CA THR A 111 10.57 5.59 -9.63
C THR A 111 9.29 6.02 -10.35
N ASP A 112 9.04 5.56 -11.57
CA ASP A 112 7.91 6.00 -12.39
C ASP A 112 6.56 5.57 -11.80
N GLN A 113 6.45 4.35 -11.27
CA GLN A 113 5.24 3.88 -10.60
C GLN A 113 5.01 4.64 -9.28
N LEU A 114 6.08 4.98 -8.57
CA LEU A 114 5.97 5.80 -7.37
C LEU A 114 5.56 7.24 -7.71
N VAL A 115 6.03 7.81 -8.82
CA VAL A 115 5.56 9.13 -9.32
C VAL A 115 4.07 9.09 -9.63
N ASP A 116 3.60 8.05 -10.36
CA ASP A 116 2.17 7.87 -10.66
C ASP A 116 1.34 7.81 -9.37
N PHE A 117 1.76 6.97 -8.42
CA PHE A 117 1.08 6.82 -7.13
C PHE A 117 1.00 8.15 -6.36
N LEU A 118 2.13 8.84 -6.19
CA LEU A 118 2.18 10.13 -5.48
C LEU A 118 1.36 11.21 -6.20
N THR A 119 1.36 11.22 -7.54
CA THR A 119 0.55 12.13 -8.34
C THR A 119 -0.94 11.90 -8.11
N VAL A 120 -1.38 10.65 -8.10
CA VAL A 120 -2.78 10.31 -7.79
C VAL A 120 -3.13 10.72 -6.36
N LEU A 121 -2.28 10.44 -5.38
CA LEU A 121 -2.51 10.86 -3.99
C LEU A 121 -2.66 12.39 -3.87
N LYS A 122 -1.83 13.15 -4.59
CA LYS A 122 -1.92 14.62 -4.63
C LYS A 122 -3.25 15.07 -5.24
N GLN A 123 -3.62 14.54 -6.40
CA GLN A 123 -4.87 14.87 -7.10
C GLN A 123 -6.11 14.54 -6.26
N GLU A 124 -6.04 13.45 -5.50
CA GLU A 124 -7.14 13.03 -4.61
C GLU A 124 -7.13 13.73 -3.24
N GLY A 125 -6.19 14.65 -3.00
CA GLY A 125 -6.16 15.50 -1.81
C GLY A 125 -5.68 14.79 -0.55
N PHE A 126 -4.78 13.82 -0.67
CA PHE A 126 -4.20 13.12 0.48
C PHE A 126 -3.07 13.91 1.16
N PHE A 127 -2.44 14.86 0.48
CA PHE A 127 -1.37 15.69 1.06
C PHE A 127 -1.96 16.87 1.84
N ARG A 128 -2.34 16.61 3.08
CA ARG A 128 -2.98 17.59 3.97
C ARG A 128 -2.07 17.95 5.13
N ALA A 129 -1.76 19.23 5.26
CA ALA A 129 -0.87 19.71 6.32
C ALA A 129 -1.46 19.57 7.74
N GLN A 130 -2.81 19.71 7.86
CA GLN A 130 -3.49 19.70 9.16
C GLN A 130 -3.80 18.28 9.68
N ASP A 131 -3.88 17.31 8.77
CA ASP A 131 -4.20 15.91 9.11
C ASP A 131 -3.45 15.00 8.12
N PRO A 132 -2.12 14.90 8.25
CA PRO A 132 -1.31 14.10 7.34
C PRO A 132 -1.53 12.61 7.57
N LEU A 133 -1.74 11.86 6.49
CA LEU A 133 -1.67 10.41 6.55
C LEU A 133 -0.20 9.95 6.65
N VAL A 134 -0.01 8.82 7.32
CA VAL A 134 1.28 8.14 7.32
C VAL A 134 1.47 7.47 5.96
N LEU A 135 2.64 7.71 5.35
CA LEU A 135 3.13 6.98 4.19
C LEU A 135 4.44 6.29 4.58
N SER A 136 4.41 4.97 4.73
CA SER A 136 5.54 4.16 5.14
C SER A 136 6.22 3.49 3.95
N MET A 137 7.52 3.27 4.09
CA MET A 137 8.29 2.44 3.16
C MET A 137 8.21 0.99 3.63
N GLU A 138 7.82 0.07 2.74
CA GLU A 138 7.86 -1.36 3.00
C GLU A 138 8.76 -2.05 1.99
N VAL A 139 9.98 -2.33 2.41
CA VAL A 139 11.00 -2.99 1.60
C VAL A 139 11.80 -3.99 2.42
N THR A 140 12.12 -5.11 1.83
CA THR A 140 12.91 -6.18 2.42
C THR A 140 14.21 -6.38 1.62
N PRO A 141 15.39 -6.40 2.25
CA PRO A 141 16.61 -6.81 1.57
C PRO A 141 16.47 -8.22 1.01
N TRP A 142 16.94 -8.43 -0.21
CA TRP A 142 16.88 -9.73 -0.87
C TRP A 142 18.26 -10.37 -0.92
N GLY A 143 18.36 -11.66 -0.53
CA GLY A 143 19.63 -12.38 -0.48
C GLY A 143 20.64 -11.70 0.45
N ASP A 144 21.80 -11.35 -0.09
CA ASP A 144 22.91 -10.72 0.65
C ASP A 144 22.86 -9.17 0.60
N GLU A 145 21.75 -8.56 0.21
CA GLU A 145 21.62 -7.11 0.18
C GLU A 145 21.71 -6.51 1.59
N ASP A 146 22.48 -5.44 1.72
CA ASP A 146 22.64 -4.70 2.97
C ASP A 146 21.42 -3.82 3.26
N GLY A 147 20.79 -3.99 4.43
CA GLY A 147 19.57 -3.30 4.81
C GLY A 147 19.72 -1.77 4.89
N ASP A 148 20.88 -1.25 5.32
CA ASP A 148 21.12 0.19 5.39
C ASP A 148 21.25 0.78 3.98
N ILE A 149 21.88 0.05 3.05
CA ILE A 149 21.97 0.45 1.65
C ILE A 149 20.58 0.45 1.01
N ILE A 150 19.76 -0.58 1.25
CA ILE A 150 18.40 -0.67 0.72
C ILE A 150 17.53 0.47 1.27
N LEU A 151 17.60 0.75 2.57
CA LEU A 151 16.88 1.88 3.17
C LEU A 151 17.32 3.22 2.58
N ALA A 152 18.62 3.43 2.42
CA ALA A 152 19.15 4.66 1.81
C ALA A 152 18.72 4.78 0.34
N ASN A 153 18.68 3.68 -0.41
CA ASN A 153 18.19 3.65 -1.79
C ASN A 153 16.69 4.01 -1.85
N THR A 154 15.87 3.41 -1.00
CA THR A 154 14.42 3.67 -0.96
C THR A 154 14.13 5.14 -0.65
N LYS A 155 14.86 5.74 0.30
CA LYS A 155 14.77 7.18 0.58
C LYS A 155 15.17 8.05 -0.61
N ARG A 156 16.17 7.64 -1.40
CA ARG A 156 16.56 8.37 -2.63
C ARG A 156 15.50 8.27 -3.70
N VAL A 157 14.92 7.08 -3.91
CA VAL A 157 13.83 6.86 -4.86
C VAL A 157 12.63 7.71 -4.49
N LEU A 158 12.23 7.72 -3.21
CA LEU A 158 11.13 8.58 -2.74
C LEU A 158 11.40 10.07 -3.01
N LYS A 159 12.58 10.56 -2.65
CA LYS A 159 12.94 11.97 -2.91
C LYS A 159 12.93 12.32 -4.40
N ARG A 160 13.41 11.41 -5.24
CA ARG A 160 13.41 11.58 -6.70
C ARG A 160 11.99 11.59 -7.25
N ALA A 161 11.17 10.63 -6.85
CA ALA A 161 9.78 10.56 -7.26
C ALA A 161 9.01 11.81 -6.82
N TRP A 162 9.17 12.24 -5.56
CA TRP A 162 8.55 13.46 -5.03
C TRP A 162 8.89 14.70 -5.85
N ALA A 163 10.15 14.84 -6.27
CA ALA A 163 10.60 15.97 -7.08
C ALA A 163 10.03 15.97 -8.51
N LEU A 164 9.48 14.85 -8.96
CA LEU A 164 8.86 14.69 -10.29
C LEU A 164 7.33 14.81 -10.26
N VAL A 165 6.73 14.86 -9.07
CA VAL A 165 5.28 15.11 -8.93
C VAL A 165 4.99 16.56 -9.26
N GLU A 166 4.35 16.80 -10.39
CA GLU A 166 4.00 18.14 -10.87
C GLU A 166 3.02 18.85 -9.92
N ASP A 167 3.11 20.18 -9.88
CA ASP A 167 2.24 21.07 -9.07
C ASP A 167 0.80 21.16 -9.62
#